data_02a841e375a0a4f217040bd6bbb386d4
#
_entry.id   02a841e375a0a4f217040bd6bbb386d4
#
_cell.length_a   1.000
_cell.length_b   1.000
_cell.length_c   1.000
_cell.angle_alpha   90.00
_cell.angle_beta   90.00
_cell.angle_gamma   90.00
#
_symmetry.space_group_name_H-M   'P 1'
#
loop_
_entity.id
_entity.type
_entity.pdbx_description
1 polymer ?
#
loop_
_entity_poly.entity_id
_entity_poly.type
_entity_poly.pdbx_seq_one_letter_code
_entity_poly.pdbx_strand_id
1 'polypeptide(L)'
;SGSPYFTKRRLVTGKTLPCDVYMDGQNLHIEQQDQIWLGAAVLGWRGQEGGPKPEDVKQRVVWMFPYAVNIEELTVYQPFIERAQEYDLVPAWVSMDAVDERITRMFDSKADGDLVVCTDFSRFDQHFNPMLQQAARDILAAMLDNSPSSKRWLAEVFPVKYAIPLAYDYGKVRHGKHGMGSGSGGTNADETLVHRALQYEAAIRAHQHLNPNSQCLGDDGIITYPGITVEDVVSAYSSHGLEMNRDKQYASKQDCTYLRRWHHKDYRIDGVCAGVYSTCRALGRLCEQERYYDPDEWGPKMVALRQLSIIENVKYHPLRDEFAEFCMERDKYRLGLDIPGFLDNIASEAKKAKDLIPDFLGYTKSQQKHAEEGIAEWWIVKYLKS
;
A
#
# COMPACT_ATOMS: atom_id res chain seq x y z
N SER A 1 6.14 -10.12 13.78
CA SER A 1 6.74 -11.31 13.17
C SER A 1 5.73 -12.40 12.79
N GLY A 2 4.49 -12.33 13.27
CA GLY A 2 3.55 -13.42 13.11
C GLY A 2 3.98 -14.68 13.87
N SER A 3 3.31 -15.80 13.58
CA SER A 3 3.60 -17.10 14.21
C SER A 3 5.06 -17.55 13.91
N PRO A 4 5.72 -18.25 14.85
CA PRO A 4 5.26 -18.61 16.19
C PRO A 4 5.58 -17.55 17.25
N TYR A 5 6.31 -16.51 16.91
CA TYR A 5 6.93 -15.62 17.91
C TYR A 5 6.10 -14.41 18.29
N PHE A 6 5.30 -13.85 17.38
CA PHE A 6 4.45 -12.66 17.59
C PHE A 6 5.17 -11.49 18.27
N THR A 7 6.41 -11.21 17.86
CA THR A 7 7.26 -10.16 18.40
C THR A 7 7.94 -9.34 17.30
N LYS A 8 8.79 -8.39 17.67
CA LYS A 8 9.55 -7.58 16.70
C LYS A 8 10.44 -8.48 15.85
N ARG A 9 10.37 -8.34 14.52
CA ARG A 9 11.09 -9.18 13.54
C ARG A 9 12.60 -9.25 13.82
N ARG A 10 13.23 -8.12 14.16
CA ARG A 10 14.67 -8.03 14.46
C ARG A 10 15.13 -8.95 15.59
N LEU A 11 14.23 -9.29 16.52
CA LEU A 11 14.57 -10.15 17.67
C LEU A 11 14.55 -11.64 17.33
N VAL A 12 13.94 -12.01 16.19
CA VAL A 12 13.70 -13.41 15.83
C VAL A 12 14.27 -13.80 14.47
N THR A 13 14.94 -12.88 13.77
CA THR A 13 15.56 -13.16 12.47
C THR A 13 16.56 -14.30 12.58
N GLY A 14 17.45 -14.29 13.57
CA GLY A 14 18.44 -15.34 13.76
C GLY A 14 17.85 -16.69 14.16
N LYS A 15 16.66 -16.72 14.75
CA LYS A 15 15.93 -17.95 15.06
C LYS A 15 15.12 -18.48 13.88
N THR A 16 14.83 -17.62 12.91
CA THR A 16 14.02 -17.96 11.74
C THR A 16 14.88 -18.47 10.59
N LEU A 17 16.07 -17.91 10.41
CA LEU A 17 16.98 -18.28 9.34
C LEU A 17 17.98 -19.37 9.75
N PRO A 18 18.33 -20.28 8.83
CA PRO A 18 17.74 -20.50 7.51
C PRO A 18 16.35 -21.11 7.58
N CYS A 19 15.52 -20.85 6.57
CA CYS A 19 14.18 -21.40 6.51
C CYS A 19 13.78 -21.77 5.07
N ASP A 20 12.83 -22.70 4.97
CA ASP A 20 12.14 -23.10 3.75
C ASP A 20 10.64 -23.21 4.04
N VAL A 21 9.81 -22.90 3.04
CA VAL A 21 8.36 -23.02 3.13
C VAL A 21 7.80 -23.69 1.88
N TYR A 22 6.83 -24.56 2.06
CA TYR A 22 6.11 -25.20 0.94
C TYR A 22 4.74 -25.72 1.38
N MET A 23 3.84 -25.83 0.43
CA MET A 23 2.55 -26.48 0.65
C MET A 23 2.65 -27.97 0.34
N ASP A 24 2.08 -28.80 1.20
CA ASP A 24 1.84 -30.20 0.99
C ASP A 24 0.34 -30.48 1.16
N GLY A 25 -0.36 -30.65 0.05
CA GLY A 25 -1.81 -30.64 0.06
C GLY A 25 -2.38 -29.33 0.62
N GLN A 26 -3.10 -29.41 1.73
CA GLN A 26 -3.69 -28.25 2.42
C GLN A 26 -2.84 -27.73 3.58
N ASN A 27 -1.69 -28.33 3.84
CA ASN A 27 -0.82 -27.96 4.95
C ASN A 27 0.36 -27.14 4.49
N LEU A 28 0.67 -26.10 5.25
CA LEU A 28 1.88 -25.31 5.08
C LEU A 28 2.99 -25.90 5.97
N HIS A 29 4.06 -26.38 5.35
CA HIS A 29 5.27 -26.80 6.04
C HIS A 29 6.26 -25.66 6.11
N ILE A 30 6.77 -25.41 7.30
CA ILE A 30 7.87 -24.47 7.56
C ILE A 30 9.03 -25.25 8.15
N GLU A 31 10.15 -25.24 7.43
CA GLU A 31 11.41 -25.78 7.91
C GLU A 31 12.26 -24.62 8.41
N GLN A 32 12.72 -24.70 9.64
CA GLN A 32 13.41 -23.61 10.31
C GLN A 32 14.51 -24.20 11.19
N GLN A 33 15.77 -24.01 10.79
CA GLN A 33 16.90 -24.69 11.38
C GLN A 33 16.67 -26.22 11.32
N ASP A 34 16.70 -26.92 12.45
CA ASP A 34 16.48 -28.37 12.52
C ASP A 34 15.03 -28.76 12.88
N GLN A 35 14.11 -27.83 12.75
CA GLN A 35 12.70 -28.05 13.12
C GLN A 35 11.79 -27.92 11.89
N ILE A 36 10.80 -28.81 11.83
CA ILE A 36 9.71 -28.74 10.84
C ILE A 36 8.41 -28.60 11.61
N TRP A 37 7.57 -27.64 11.22
CA TRP A 37 6.26 -27.42 11.83
C TRP A 37 5.22 -26.99 10.81
N LEU A 38 3.94 -27.17 11.16
CA LEU A 38 2.83 -26.75 10.33
C LEU A 38 2.47 -25.30 10.67
N GLY A 39 2.47 -24.46 9.63
CA GLY A 39 2.18 -23.04 9.77
C GLY A 39 0.78 -22.68 9.34
N ALA A 40 0.31 -21.53 9.82
CA ALA A 40 -0.91 -20.90 9.41
C ALA A 40 -0.78 -19.39 9.51
N ALA A 41 -1.57 -18.65 8.70
CA ALA A 41 -1.82 -17.25 9.00
C ALA A 41 -2.78 -17.16 10.17
N VAL A 42 -2.63 -16.13 11.00
CA VAL A 42 -3.54 -15.84 12.10
C VAL A 42 -4.40 -14.65 11.74
N LEU A 43 -5.71 -14.79 11.94
CA LEU A 43 -6.66 -13.72 11.69
C LEU A 43 -6.40 -12.54 12.62
N GLY A 44 -6.15 -11.39 12.02
CA GLY A 44 -6.12 -10.11 12.70
C GLY A 44 -7.12 -9.15 12.05
N TRP A 45 -7.23 -7.98 12.62
CA TRP A 45 -8.04 -6.91 12.04
C TRP A 45 -7.33 -5.57 12.21
N ARG A 46 -7.65 -4.65 11.34
CA ARG A 46 -7.18 -3.27 11.39
C ARG A 46 -8.36 -2.33 11.24
N GLY A 47 -8.47 -1.38 12.15
CA GLY A 47 -9.43 -0.28 12.03
C GLY A 47 -9.02 0.67 10.90
N GLN A 48 -10.01 1.30 10.32
CA GLN A 48 -9.83 2.32 9.30
C GLN A 48 -10.82 3.45 9.61
N GLU A 49 -10.36 4.69 9.40
CA GLU A 49 -11.27 5.83 9.52
C GLU A 49 -12.49 5.63 8.63
N GLY A 50 -13.66 5.79 9.23
CA GLY A 50 -14.95 5.72 8.55
C GLY A 50 -15.61 7.11 8.51
N GLY A 51 -16.91 7.11 8.26
CA GLY A 51 -17.74 8.30 8.37
C GLY A 51 -18.22 8.54 9.80
N PRO A 52 -19.09 9.54 9.99
CA PRO A 52 -19.54 9.95 11.32
C PRO A 52 -20.56 9.01 11.98
N LYS A 53 -21.04 8.01 11.27
CA LYS A 53 -22.06 7.09 11.79
C LYS A 53 -21.46 5.75 12.18
N PRO A 54 -22.06 5.01 13.16
CA PRO A 54 -21.58 3.68 13.54
C PRO A 54 -21.47 2.68 12.38
N GLU A 55 -22.37 2.76 11.41
CA GLU A 55 -22.36 1.90 10.23
C GLU A 55 -21.23 2.21 9.23
N ASP A 56 -20.59 3.36 9.39
CA ASP A 56 -19.46 3.77 8.55
C ASP A 56 -18.13 3.19 9.05
N VAL A 57 -18.15 2.55 10.22
CA VAL A 57 -16.94 1.91 10.79
C VAL A 57 -16.50 0.78 9.87
N LYS A 58 -15.25 0.87 9.40
CA LYS A 58 -14.64 -0.15 8.53
C LYS A 58 -13.57 -0.90 9.29
N GLN A 59 -13.67 -2.22 9.25
CA GLN A 59 -12.61 -3.10 9.73
C GLN A 59 -12.09 -3.93 8.58
N ARG A 60 -10.76 -3.98 8.44
CA ARG A 60 -10.11 -4.84 7.47
C ARG A 60 -9.59 -6.08 8.15
N VAL A 61 -9.83 -7.22 7.54
CA VAL A 61 -9.21 -8.49 7.93
C VAL A 61 -7.75 -8.46 7.48
N VAL A 62 -6.86 -8.83 8.38
CA VAL A 62 -5.44 -8.95 8.11
C VAL A 62 -5.03 -10.40 8.37
N TRP A 63 -4.33 -10.98 7.42
CA TRP A 63 -3.74 -12.31 7.55
C TRP A 63 -2.32 -12.15 8.08
N MET A 64 -2.10 -12.48 9.34
CA MET A 64 -0.77 -12.38 9.94
C MET A 64 0.05 -13.62 9.55
N PHE A 65 0.90 -13.47 8.55
CA PHE A 65 1.74 -14.54 8.04
C PHE A 65 2.88 -14.88 8.99
N PRO A 66 3.29 -16.15 9.05
CA PRO A 66 4.55 -16.53 9.67
C PRO A 66 5.73 -15.76 9.04
N TYR A 67 6.66 -15.33 9.86
CA TYR A 67 7.80 -14.53 9.38
C TYR A 67 8.65 -15.26 8.34
N ALA A 68 8.82 -16.58 8.50
CA ALA A 68 9.53 -17.41 7.54
C ALA A 68 8.94 -17.31 6.12
N VAL A 69 7.60 -17.29 6.00
CA VAL A 69 6.93 -17.14 4.71
C VAL A 69 7.26 -15.78 4.09
N ASN A 70 7.15 -14.70 4.86
CA ASN A 70 7.48 -13.36 4.34
C ASN A 70 8.95 -13.27 3.90
N ILE A 71 9.90 -13.88 4.63
CA ILE A 71 11.31 -13.90 4.24
C ILE A 71 11.49 -14.57 2.88
N GLU A 72 10.92 -15.77 2.70
CA GLU A 72 11.03 -16.52 1.44
C GLU A 72 10.34 -15.79 0.28
N GLU A 73 9.18 -15.17 0.51
CA GLU A 73 8.50 -14.35 -0.49
C GLU A 73 9.39 -13.18 -0.95
N LEU A 74 10.00 -12.46 -0.01
CA LEU A 74 10.76 -11.24 -0.29
C LEU A 74 12.10 -11.52 -0.97
N THR A 75 12.60 -12.75 -1.00
CA THR A 75 13.78 -13.09 -1.80
C THR A 75 13.60 -12.79 -3.28
N VAL A 76 12.36 -12.80 -3.76
CA VAL A 76 12.00 -12.42 -5.14
C VAL A 76 11.34 -11.04 -5.20
N TYR A 77 10.33 -10.79 -4.36
CA TYR A 77 9.58 -9.53 -4.46
C TYR A 77 10.41 -8.29 -4.16
N GLN A 78 11.32 -8.34 -3.21
CA GLN A 78 12.12 -7.15 -2.88
C GLN A 78 13.07 -6.75 -4.00
N PRO A 79 13.91 -7.64 -4.57
CA PRO A 79 14.72 -7.32 -5.74
C PRO A 79 13.87 -6.87 -6.95
N PHE A 80 12.71 -7.49 -7.14
CA PHE A 80 11.78 -7.12 -8.20
C PHE A 80 11.28 -5.68 -8.05
N ILE A 81 10.82 -5.30 -6.86
CA ILE A 81 10.34 -3.94 -6.57
C ILE A 81 11.48 -2.94 -6.71
N GLU A 82 12.67 -3.25 -6.20
CA GLU A 82 13.85 -2.38 -6.34
C GLU A 82 14.20 -2.14 -7.81
N ARG A 83 14.14 -3.18 -8.63
CA ARG A 83 14.38 -3.05 -10.07
C ARG A 83 13.29 -2.25 -10.77
N ALA A 84 12.03 -2.45 -10.41
CA ALA A 84 10.93 -1.66 -10.93
C ALA A 84 11.03 -0.18 -10.55
N GLN A 85 11.55 0.13 -9.36
CA GLN A 85 11.81 1.50 -8.91
C GLN A 85 12.86 2.21 -9.79
N GLU A 86 13.92 1.50 -10.19
CA GLU A 86 14.97 2.07 -11.06
C GLU A 86 14.45 2.55 -12.40
N TYR A 87 13.40 1.91 -12.92
CA TYR A 87 12.79 2.23 -14.22
C TYR A 87 11.47 3.00 -14.09
N ASP A 88 11.07 3.39 -12.88
CA ASP A 88 9.79 4.07 -12.62
C ASP A 88 8.60 3.34 -13.25
N LEU A 89 8.60 2.01 -13.16
CA LEU A 89 7.52 1.19 -13.74
C LEU A 89 6.21 1.33 -12.96
N VAL A 90 6.30 1.48 -11.65
CA VAL A 90 5.17 1.73 -10.77
C VAL A 90 5.50 2.97 -9.94
N PRO A 91 5.01 4.15 -10.32
CA PRO A 91 5.40 5.41 -9.68
C PRO A 91 5.16 5.43 -8.17
N ALA A 92 4.09 4.80 -7.70
CA ALA A 92 3.79 4.71 -6.28
C ALA A 92 4.82 3.93 -5.46
N TRP A 93 5.62 3.09 -6.07
CA TRP A 93 6.76 2.42 -5.42
C TRP A 93 7.97 3.34 -5.30
N VAL A 94 8.02 4.42 -6.07
CA VAL A 94 9.12 5.39 -6.04
C VAL A 94 8.82 6.50 -5.03
N SER A 95 7.77 7.30 -5.29
CA SER A 95 7.35 8.40 -4.43
C SER A 95 5.97 8.93 -4.83
N MET A 96 5.36 9.73 -3.97
CA MET A 96 4.14 10.46 -4.33
C MET A 96 4.41 11.54 -5.37
N ASP A 97 5.60 12.13 -5.38
CA ASP A 97 5.99 13.08 -6.43
C ASP A 97 6.08 12.41 -7.81
N ALA A 98 6.60 11.18 -7.87
CA ALA A 98 6.61 10.39 -9.10
C ALA A 98 5.19 10.08 -9.59
N VAL A 99 4.26 9.80 -8.67
CA VAL A 99 2.83 9.64 -8.99
C VAL A 99 2.27 10.92 -9.61
N ASP A 100 2.50 12.05 -8.98
CA ASP A 100 1.99 13.36 -9.42
C ASP A 100 2.53 13.76 -10.80
N GLU A 101 3.80 13.53 -11.05
CA GLU A 101 4.43 13.76 -12.36
C GLU A 101 3.80 12.87 -13.45
N ARG A 102 3.53 11.62 -13.15
CA ARG A 102 2.90 10.70 -14.10
C ARG A 102 1.45 11.10 -14.39
N ILE A 103 0.71 11.54 -13.38
CA ILE A 103 -0.65 12.06 -13.56
C ILE A 103 -0.63 13.33 -14.41
N THR A 104 0.34 14.20 -14.21
CA THR A 104 0.53 15.39 -15.06
C THR A 104 0.70 15.04 -16.51
N ARG A 105 1.57 14.06 -16.82
CA ARG A 105 1.76 13.56 -18.19
C ARG A 105 0.49 12.92 -18.76
N MET A 106 -0.31 12.27 -17.92
CA MET A 106 -1.59 11.70 -18.33
C MET A 106 -2.54 12.79 -18.82
N PHE A 107 -2.74 13.85 -18.04
CA PHE A 107 -3.59 14.97 -18.43
C PHE A 107 -3.04 15.71 -19.65
N ASP A 108 -1.73 15.84 -19.77
CA ASP A 108 -1.10 16.53 -20.89
C ASP A 108 -1.12 15.70 -22.20
N SER A 109 -1.25 14.38 -22.11
CA SER A 109 -1.20 13.47 -23.26
C SER A 109 -2.55 12.94 -23.73
N LYS A 110 -3.57 12.95 -22.86
CA LYS A 110 -4.91 12.52 -23.27
C LYS A 110 -5.64 13.62 -24.06
N ALA A 111 -6.61 13.23 -24.90
CA ALA A 111 -7.50 14.18 -25.51
C ALA A 111 -8.46 14.81 -24.46
N ASP A 112 -8.84 16.08 -24.67
CA ASP A 112 -9.69 16.81 -23.74
C ASP A 112 -11.06 16.14 -23.49
N GLY A 113 -11.59 15.47 -24.50
CA GLY A 113 -12.84 14.73 -24.43
C GLY A 113 -12.78 13.39 -23.74
N ASP A 114 -11.58 12.83 -23.52
CA ASP A 114 -11.42 11.50 -22.93
C ASP A 114 -11.56 11.54 -21.42
N LEU A 115 -12.29 10.56 -20.88
CA LEU A 115 -12.45 10.37 -19.45
C LEU A 115 -11.19 9.75 -18.83
N VAL A 116 -10.93 10.10 -17.59
CA VAL A 116 -10.10 9.31 -16.68
C VAL A 116 -11.03 8.56 -15.75
N VAL A 117 -10.94 7.24 -15.73
CA VAL A 117 -11.76 6.39 -14.86
C VAL A 117 -10.95 6.01 -13.63
N CYS A 118 -11.45 6.39 -12.46
CA CYS A 118 -10.93 5.96 -11.17
C CYS A 118 -11.67 4.69 -10.77
N THR A 119 -10.97 3.56 -10.79
CA THR A 119 -11.59 2.25 -10.59
C THR A 119 -11.73 1.90 -9.12
N ASP A 120 -12.89 1.37 -8.75
CA ASP A 120 -13.21 0.91 -7.40
C ASP A 120 -13.74 -0.52 -7.45
N PHE A 121 -13.19 -1.39 -6.62
CA PHE A 121 -13.55 -2.80 -6.54
C PHE A 121 -14.21 -3.14 -5.21
N SER A 122 -15.09 -4.11 -5.25
CA SER A 122 -15.65 -4.73 -4.06
C SER A 122 -14.85 -5.99 -3.73
N ARG A 123 -14.25 -6.03 -2.53
CA ARG A 123 -13.53 -7.22 -2.01
C ARG A 123 -12.48 -7.76 -2.99
N PHE A 124 -11.61 -6.91 -3.48
CA PHE A 124 -10.61 -7.26 -4.49
C PHE A 124 -9.78 -8.49 -4.09
N ASP A 125 -9.24 -8.52 -2.89
CA ASP A 125 -8.43 -9.63 -2.39
C ASP A 125 -9.19 -10.97 -2.42
N GLN A 126 -10.47 -10.96 -2.04
CA GLN A 126 -11.30 -12.17 -2.02
C GLN A 126 -11.66 -12.67 -3.42
N HIS A 127 -11.76 -11.76 -4.39
CA HIS A 127 -12.07 -12.06 -5.78
C HIS A 127 -10.82 -12.29 -6.65
N PHE A 128 -9.64 -12.23 -6.04
CA PHE A 128 -8.37 -12.54 -6.71
C PHE A 128 -8.26 -14.06 -6.92
N ASN A 129 -8.99 -14.54 -7.91
CA ASN A 129 -9.27 -15.94 -8.19
C ASN A 129 -8.09 -16.66 -8.86
N PRO A 130 -8.17 -18.01 -9.08
CA PRO A 130 -7.10 -18.78 -9.68
C PRO A 130 -6.62 -18.29 -11.05
N MET A 131 -7.50 -17.72 -11.87
CA MET A 131 -7.13 -17.18 -13.18
C MET A 131 -6.22 -15.95 -13.00
N LEU A 132 -6.58 -15.04 -12.10
CA LEU A 132 -5.78 -13.86 -11.79
C LEU A 132 -4.47 -14.23 -11.09
N GLN A 133 -4.50 -15.22 -10.20
CA GLN A 133 -3.31 -15.79 -9.57
C GLN A 133 -2.34 -16.34 -10.60
N GLN A 134 -2.85 -17.07 -11.59
CA GLN A 134 -2.02 -17.61 -12.69
C GLN A 134 -1.45 -16.49 -13.55
N ALA A 135 -2.20 -15.44 -13.82
CA ALA A 135 -1.70 -14.27 -14.54
C ALA A 135 -0.52 -13.61 -13.80
N ALA A 136 -0.62 -13.44 -12.48
CA ALA A 136 0.48 -12.92 -11.67
C ALA A 136 1.73 -13.82 -11.78
N ARG A 137 1.53 -15.14 -11.68
CA ARG A 137 2.61 -16.11 -11.80
C ARG A 137 3.28 -16.05 -13.18
N ASP A 138 2.51 -15.96 -14.24
CA ASP A 138 3.03 -15.92 -15.60
C ASP A 138 3.84 -14.64 -15.85
N ILE A 139 3.39 -13.50 -15.36
CA ILE A 139 4.11 -12.24 -15.45
C ILE A 139 5.43 -12.32 -14.71
N LEU A 140 5.43 -12.81 -13.47
CA LEU A 140 6.65 -12.99 -12.68
C LEU A 140 7.61 -13.98 -13.34
N ALA A 141 7.11 -15.10 -13.86
CA ALA A 141 7.92 -16.09 -14.55
C ALA A 141 8.61 -15.51 -15.79
N ALA A 142 7.94 -14.62 -16.51
CA ALA A 142 8.52 -13.93 -17.66
C ALA A 142 9.61 -12.91 -17.29
N MET A 143 9.59 -12.42 -16.05
CA MET A 143 10.55 -11.42 -15.55
C MET A 143 11.72 -12.04 -14.78
N LEU A 144 11.55 -13.22 -14.25
CA LEU A 144 12.61 -13.96 -13.55
C LEU A 144 13.53 -14.67 -14.56
N ASP A 145 14.75 -14.97 -14.12
CA ASP A 145 15.60 -15.90 -14.85
C ASP A 145 15.02 -17.33 -14.81
N ASN A 146 15.51 -18.20 -15.69
CA ASN A 146 15.07 -19.59 -15.74
C ASN A 146 15.92 -20.50 -14.85
N SER A 147 16.52 -19.97 -13.80
CA SER A 147 17.35 -20.74 -12.87
C SER A 147 16.52 -21.77 -12.09
N PRO A 148 17.14 -22.85 -11.60
CA PRO A 148 16.46 -23.79 -10.72
C PRO A 148 15.86 -23.13 -9.47
N SER A 149 16.51 -22.12 -8.91
CA SER A 149 16.01 -21.40 -7.74
C SER A 149 14.78 -20.56 -8.04
N SER A 150 14.71 -19.89 -9.20
CA SER A 150 13.51 -19.16 -9.63
C SER A 150 12.34 -20.09 -9.88
N LYS A 151 12.57 -21.23 -10.52
CA LYS A 151 11.53 -22.25 -10.76
C LYS A 151 11.02 -22.85 -9.45
N ARG A 152 11.90 -23.13 -8.52
CA ARG A 152 11.56 -23.63 -7.18
C ARG A 152 10.70 -22.60 -6.43
N TRP A 153 11.08 -21.33 -6.43
CA TRP A 153 10.35 -20.27 -5.77
C TRP A 153 8.91 -20.14 -6.33
N LEU A 154 8.77 -20.15 -7.66
CA LEU A 154 7.46 -20.11 -8.31
C LEU A 154 6.59 -21.34 -8.00
N ALA A 155 7.19 -22.50 -7.79
CA ALA A 155 6.47 -23.71 -7.48
C ALA A 155 6.10 -23.84 -6.00
N GLU A 156 6.97 -23.46 -5.09
CA GLU A 156 6.85 -23.73 -3.65
C GLU A 156 6.44 -22.50 -2.84
N VAL A 157 6.96 -21.32 -3.13
CA VAL A 157 6.76 -20.11 -2.33
C VAL A 157 5.61 -19.28 -2.85
N PHE A 158 5.58 -19.01 -4.15
CA PHE A 158 4.54 -18.18 -4.78
C PHE A 158 3.11 -18.59 -4.39
N PRO A 159 2.72 -19.88 -4.44
CA PRO A 159 1.34 -20.28 -4.17
C PRO A 159 0.94 -20.23 -2.70
N VAL A 160 1.87 -20.11 -1.77
CA VAL A 160 1.56 -20.13 -0.32
C VAL A 160 0.49 -19.09 0.04
N LYS A 161 0.61 -17.87 -0.44
CA LYS A 161 -0.35 -16.79 -0.14
C LYS A 161 -1.78 -17.05 -0.62
N TYR A 162 -1.97 -17.99 -1.54
CA TYR A 162 -3.27 -18.40 -2.08
C TYR A 162 -3.81 -19.71 -1.49
N ALA A 163 -3.05 -20.33 -0.61
CA ALA A 163 -3.39 -21.64 -0.04
C ALA A 163 -3.08 -21.76 1.46
N ILE A 164 -2.47 -20.76 2.06
CA ILE A 164 -2.09 -20.78 3.48
C ILE A 164 -3.32 -21.02 4.36
N PRO A 165 -3.26 -21.98 5.32
CA PRO A 165 -4.32 -22.14 6.30
C PRO A 165 -4.51 -20.86 7.14
N LEU A 166 -5.75 -20.62 7.55
CA LEU A 166 -6.11 -19.47 8.38
C LEU A 166 -6.63 -19.91 9.73
N ALA A 167 -5.88 -19.61 10.79
CA ALA A 167 -6.34 -19.73 12.16
C ALA A 167 -7.20 -18.51 12.50
N TYR A 168 -8.51 -18.68 12.62
CA TYR A 168 -9.48 -17.59 12.76
C TYR A 168 -10.18 -17.53 14.11
N ASP A 169 -10.05 -18.59 14.93
CA ASP A 169 -10.57 -18.65 16.27
C ASP A 169 -9.80 -19.73 17.05
N TYR A 170 -9.96 -19.75 18.36
CA TYR A 170 -9.30 -20.76 19.20
C TYR A 170 -9.62 -22.18 18.74
N GLY A 171 -8.59 -22.94 18.41
CA GLY A 171 -8.73 -24.32 17.93
C GLY A 171 -9.37 -24.47 16.54
N LYS A 172 -9.65 -23.36 15.82
CA LYS A 172 -10.28 -23.40 14.50
C LYS A 172 -9.33 -22.90 13.41
N VAL A 173 -9.11 -23.77 12.43
CA VAL A 173 -8.25 -23.47 11.28
C VAL A 173 -9.02 -23.80 10.00
N ARG A 174 -9.04 -22.85 9.08
CA ARG A 174 -9.62 -23.03 7.74
C ARG A 174 -8.51 -23.42 6.78
N HIS A 175 -8.73 -24.50 6.02
CA HIS A 175 -7.82 -25.01 5.01
C HIS A 175 -8.41 -24.86 3.60
N GLY A 176 -7.56 -25.01 2.61
CA GLY A 176 -7.94 -24.99 1.20
C GLY A 176 -7.54 -23.71 0.49
N LYS A 177 -7.66 -23.74 -0.84
CA LYS A 177 -7.34 -22.60 -1.70
C LYS A 177 -8.33 -21.45 -1.50
N HIS A 178 -7.83 -20.23 -1.62
CA HIS A 178 -8.59 -19.00 -1.40
C HIS A 178 -8.04 -17.86 -2.27
N GLY A 179 -8.58 -16.67 -2.13
CA GLY A 179 -8.08 -15.46 -2.75
C GLY A 179 -6.75 -15.01 -2.13
N MET A 180 -6.46 -13.71 -2.23
CA MET A 180 -5.22 -13.16 -1.68
C MET A 180 -5.19 -13.22 -0.14
N GLY A 181 -4.15 -13.80 0.40
CA GLY A 181 -3.80 -13.65 1.81
C GLY A 181 -3.12 -12.30 2.04
N SER A 182 -3.87 -11.30 2.49
CA SER A 182 -3.49 -9.88 2.47
C SER A 182 -2.29 -9.50 3.37
N GLY A 183 -1.75 -10.40 4.16
CA GLY A 183 -0.52 -10.21 4.94
C GLY A 183 0.74 -10.77 4.27
N SER A 184 0.62 -11.28 3.06
CA SER A 184 1.75 -11.73 2.24
C SER A 184 2.68 -10.58 1.87
N GLY A 185 3.96 -10.87 1.75
CA GLY A 185 4.94 -9.94 1.18
C GLY A 185 4.75 -9.68 -0.32
N GLY A 186 3.94 -10.50 -0.99
CA GLY A 186 3.65 -10.39 -2.41
C GLY A 186 2.30 -9.80 -2.77
N THR A 187 1.47 -9.45 -1.78
CA THR A 187 0.11 -8.94 -2.04
C THR A 187 0.12 -7.76 -2.99
N ASN A 188 0.86 -6.72 -2.67
CA ASN A 188 0.90 -5.51 -3.48
C ASN A 188 1.46 -5.76 -4.88
N ALA A 189 2.56 -6.50 -4.98
CA ALA A 189 3.19 -6.79 -6.27
C ALA A 189 2.29 -7.61 -7.19
N ASP A 190 1.74 -8.72 -6.73
CA ASP A 190 0.87 -9.58 -7.55
C ASP A 190 -0.37 -8.83 -8.03
N GLU A 191 -1.04 -8.13 -7.12
CA GLU A 191 -2.24 -7.35 -7.45
C GLU A 191 -1.94 -6.21 -8.41
N THR A 192 -0.83 -5.49 -8.23
CA THR A 192 -0.42 -4.40 -9.11
C THR A 192 -0.11 -4.90 -10.51
N LEU A 193 0.62 -6.01 -10.64
CA LEU A 193 0.96 -6.60 -11.94
C LEU A 193 -0.30 -7.02 -12.72
N VAL A 194 -1.22 -7.70 -12.06
CA VAL A 194 -2.46 -8.16 -12.68
C VAL A 194 -3.38 -6.99 -13.00
N HIS A 195 -3.49 -6.01 -12.11
CA HIS A 195 -4.26 -4.80 -12.38
C HIS A 195 -3.73 -4.06 -13.61
N ARG A 196 -2.40 -3.95 -13.75
CA ARG A 196 -1.78 -3.35 -14.94
C ARG A 196 -2.12 -4.13 -16.21
N ALA A 197 -2.10 -5.46 -16.16
CA ALA A 197 -2.51 -6.30 -17.28
C ALA A 197 -3.99 -6.07 -17.66
N LEU A 198 -4.85 -5.91 -16.67
CA LEU A 198 -6.27 -5.58 -16.90
C LEU A 198 -6.45 -4.21 -17.57
N GLN A 199 -5.66 -3.22 -17.20
CA GLN A 199 -5.68 -1.91 -17.86
C GLN A 199 -5.34 -2.03 -19.35
N TYR A 200 -4.31 -2.78 -19.70
CA TYR A 200 -3.97 -3.05 -21.09
C TYR A 200 -5.08 -3.81 -21.83
N GLU A 201 -5.64 -4.81 -21.20
CA GLU A 201 -6.73 -5.59 -21.81
C GLU A 201 -7.97 -4.74 -22.08
N ALA A 202 -8.35 -3.86 -21.17
CA ALA A 202 -9.49 -2.96 -21.38
C ALA A 202 -9.30 -2.08 -22.62
N ALA A 203 -8.11 -1.51 -22.78
CA ALA A 203 -7.78 -0.70 -23.96
C ALA A 203 -7.79 -1.56 -25.26
N ILE A 204 -7.19 -2.73 -25.23
CA ILE A 204 -7.14 -3.66 -26.40
C ILE A 204 -8.54 -4.09 -26.81
N ARG A 205 -9.44 -4.42 -25.86
CA ARG A 205 -10.82 -4.77 -26.18
C ARG A 205 -11.58 -3.63 -26.85
N ALA A 206 -11.23 -2.40 -26.55
CA ALA A 206 -11.78 -1.20 -27.18
C ALA A 206 -11.07 -0.83 -28.49
N HIS A 207 -10.14 -1.66 -28.98
CA HIS A 207 -9.29 -1.40 -30.15
C HIS A 207 -8.48 -0.10 -30.01
N GLN A 208 -8.03 0.20 -28.81
CA GLN A 208 -7.27 1.40 -28.48
C GLN A 208 -5.93 1.05 -27.82
N HIS A 209 -5.06 2.04 -27.76
CA HIS A 209 -3.83 1.97 -26.99
C HIS A 209 -4.04 2.60 -25.59
N LEU A 210 -3.66 1.87 -24.57
CA LEU A 210 -3.66 2.39 -23.20
C LEU A 210 -2.77 3.64 -23.14
N ASN A 211 -3.27 4.73 -22.52
CA ASN A 211 -2.38 5.82 -22.18
C ASN A 211 -1.33 5.29 -21.18
N PRO A 212 -0.04 5.35 -21.50
CA PRO A 212 1.01 4.75 -20.67
C PRO A 212 1.15 5.40 -19.31
N ASN A 213 0.54 6.59 -19.10
CA ASN A 213 0.52 7.30 -17.84
C ASN A 213 -0.66 6.92 -16.94
N SER A 214 -1.51 5.98 -17.36
CA SER A 214 -2.42 5.28 -16.46
C SER A 214 -1.63 4.56 -15.38
N GLN A 215 -2.18 4.48 -14.17
CA GLN A 215 -1.47 3.92 -13.01
C GLN A 215 -2.37 2.98 -12.22
N CYS A 216 -1.76 2.04 -11.51
CA CYS A 216 -2.42 1.23 -10.51
C CYS A 216 -1.46 0.82 -9.40
N LEU A 217 -2.02 0.58 -8.21
CA LEU A 217 -1.33 0.04 -7.05
C LEU A 217 -2.32 -0.81 -6.25
N GLY A 218 -2.10 -2.12 -6.23
CA GLY A 218 -3.08 -3.03 -5.65
C GLY A 218 -4.42 -2.91 -6.36
N ASP A 219 -5.47 -2.65 -5.62
CA ASP A 219 -6.83 -2.44 -6.13
C ASP A 219 -7.11 -1.01 -6.60
N ASP A 220 -6.27 -0.06 -6.24
CA ASP A 220 -6.45 1.34 -6.63
C ASP A 220 -5.88 1.60 -8.03
N GLY A 221 -6.59 2.35 -8.85
CA GLY A 221 -6.15 2.61 -10.21
C GLY A 221 -6.87 3.78 -10.88
N ILE A 222 -6.16 4.38 -11.82
CA ILE A 222 -6.67 5.36 -12.77
C ILE A 222 -6.30 4.93 -14.17
N ILE A 223 -7.27 4.94 -15.06
CA ILE A 223 -7.11 4.47 -16.45
C ILE A 223 -7.71 5.45 -17.44
N THR A 224 -7.00 5.68 -18.53
CA THR A 224 -7.51 6.41 -19.68
C THR A 224 -6.98 5.83 -20.99
N TYR A 225 -7.77 5.90 -22.02
CA TYR A 225 -7.43 5.64 -23.42
C TYR A 225 -8.46 6.35 -24.31
N PRO A 226 -8.20 6.52 -25.59
CA PRO A 226 -9.14 7.22 -26.48
C PRO A 226 -10.53 6.58 -26.48
N GLY A 227 -11.57 7.39 -26.25
CA GLY A 227 -12.95 6.91 -26.24
C GLY A 227 -13.37 6.03 -25.07
N ILE A 228 -12.59 6.01 -23.97
CA ILE A 228 -12.86 5.21 -22.78
C ILE A 228 -14.25 5.50 -22.21
N THR A 229 -14.94 4.44 -21.78
CA THR A 229 -16.20 4.50 -21.04
C THR A 229 -16.10 3.67 -19.77
N VAL A 230 -16.87 4.03 -18.74
CA VAL A 230 -16.99 3.23 -17.50
C VAL A 230 -17.49 1.84 -17.82
N GLU A 231 -18.46 1.72 -18.73
CA GLU A 231 -19.04 0.44 -19.17
C GLU A 231 -17.99 -0.54 -19.69
N ASP A 232 -17.11 -0.07 -20.57
CA ASP A 232 -16.07 -0.91 -21.19
C ASP A 232 -15.07 -1.40 -20.15
N VAL A 233 -14.68 -0.54 -19.23
CA VAL A 233 -13.75 -0.89 -18.14
C VAL A 233 -14.37 -1.90 -17.20
N VAL A 234 -15.59 -1.66 -16.72
CA VAL A 234 -16.31 -2.57 -15.83
C VAL A 234 -16.53 -3.93 -16.52
N SER A 235 -16.91 -3.94 -17.79
CA SER A 235 -17.12 -5.16 -18.56
C SER A 235 -15.83 -5.99 -18.67
N ALA A 236 -14.71 -5.33 -19.00
CA ALA A 236 -13.41 -6.00 -19.13
C ALA A 236 -12.97 -6.63 -17.81
N TYR A 237 -13.01 -5.88 -16.72
CA TYR A 237 -12.54 -6.35 -15.41
C TYR A 237 -13.48 -7.40 -14.82
N SER A 238 -14.79 -7.19 -14.91
CA SER A 238 -15.80 -8.14 -14.39
C SER A 238 -15.78 -9.47 -15.12
N SER A 239 -15.35 -9.51 -16.37
CA SER A 239 -15.24 -10.76 -17.14
C SER A 239 -14.25 -11.76 -16.52
N HIS A 240 -13.37 -11.29 -15.64
CA HIS A 240 -12.40 -12.09 -14.90
C HIS A 240 -12.84 -12.42 -13.46
N GLY A 241 -14.10 -12.16 -13.12
CA GLY A 241 -14.65 -12.48 -11.80
C GLY A 241 -14.43 -11.40 -10.73
N LEU A 242 -13.90 -10.24 -11.11
CA LEU A 242 -13.83 -9.09 -10.21
C LEU A 242 -15.18 -8.41 -10.09
N GLU A 243 -15.51 -7.91 -8.92
CA GLU A 243 -16.77 -7.24 -8.64
C GLU A 243 -16.58 -5.73 -8.62
N MET A 244 -17.33 -5.05 -9.49
CA MET A 244 -17.32 -3.60 -9.61
C MET A 244 -18.75 -3.08 -9.69
N ASN A 245 -19.08 -2.06 -8.90
CA ASN A 245 -20.34 -1.32 -9.01
C ASN A 245 -20.12 -0.14 -9.95
N ARG A 246 -20.89 -0.07 -11.05
CA ARG A 246 -20.80 1.00 -12.06
C ARG A 246 -21.01 2.39 -11.45
N ASP A 247 -21.95 2.50 -10.53
CA ASP A 247 -22.30 3.78 -9.90
C ASP A 247 -21.22 4.29 -8.93
N LYS A 248 -20.30 3.42 -8.53
CA LYS A 248 -19.17 3.79 -7.66
C LYS A 248 -17.90 4.13 -8.42
N GLN A 249 -17.87 3.94 -9.73
CA GLN A 249 -16.74 4.35 -10.54
C GLN A 249 -16.80 5.85 -10.76
N TYR A 250 -15.72 6.55 -10.41
CA TYR A 250 -15.62 7.98 -10.67
C TYR A 250 -14.94 8.21 -12.02
N ALA A 251 -15.57 8.94 -12.89
CA ALA A 251 -15.04 9.27 -14.20
C ALA A 251 -15.15 10.77 -14.49
N SER A 252 -14.06 11.38 -14.92
CA SER A 252 -13.99 12.81 -15.22
C SER A 252 -13.00 13.09 -16.32
N LYS A 253 -13.22 14.17 -17.08
CA LYS A 253 -12.29 14.64 -18.11
C LYS A 253 -11.13 15.45 -17.53
N GLN A 254 -11.27 15.97 -16.32
CA GLN A 254 -10.41 17.01 -15.79
C GLN A 254 -9.79 16.70 -14.43
N ASP A 255 -10.25 15.68 -13.72
CA ASP A 255 -9.75 15.34 -12.40
C ASP A 255 -9.79 13.84 -12.13
N CYS A 256 -9.08 13.41 -11.11
CA CYS A 256 -9.08 12.02 -10.66
C CYS A 256 -8.71 11.94 -9.18
N THR A 257 -9.10 10.85 -8.55
CA THR A 257 -8.63 10.49 -7.21
C THR A 257 -7.83 9.20 -7.30
N TYR A 258 -6.60 9.23 -6.82
CA TYR A 258 -5.70 8.10 -6.80
C TYR A 258 -4.88 8.10 -5.51
N LEU A 259 -4.81 6.96 -4.84
CA LEU A 259 -4.09 6.80 -3.56
C LEU A 259 -4.56 7.82 -2.51
N ARG A 260 -5.87 8.03 -2.45
CA ARG A 260 -6.56 8.96 -1.53
C ARG A 260 -6.18 10.43 -1.70
N ARG A 261 -5.64 10.80 -2.87
CA ARG A 261 -5.27 12.17 -3.20
C ARG A 261 -6.01 12.59 -4.46
N TRP A 262 -6.54 13.80 -4.43
CA TRP A 262 -7.28 14.40 -5.56
C TRP A 262 -6.34 15.20 -6.43
N HIS A 263 -6.48 15.04 -7.77
CA HIS A 263 -5.69 15.74 -8.78
C HIS A 263 -6.62 16.39 -9.79
N HIS A 264 -6.31 17.62 -10.16
CA HIS A 264 -7.03 18.35 -11.21
C HIS A 264 -6.04 18.85 -12.25
N LYS A 265 -6.42 18.78 -13.52
CA LYS A 265 -5.56 19.21 -14.64
C LYS A 265 -5.06 20.65 -14.54
N ASP A 266 -5.86 21.54 -13.94
CA ASP A 266 -5.56 22.97 -13.82
C ASP A 266 -5.00 23.36 -12.43
N TYR A 267 -5.07 22.47 -11.45
CA TYR A 267 -4.42 22.70 -10.15
C TYR A 267 -3.00 22.19 -10.16
N ARG A 268 -2.07 23.11 -10.41
CA ARG A 268 -0.64 22.77 -10.54
C ARG A 268 0.23 23.58 -9.61
N ILE A 269 1.23 22.92 -9.03
CA ILE A 269 2.30 23.54 -8.25
C ILE A 269 3.59 23.28 -9.03
N ASP A 270 4.29 24.31 -9.44
CA ASP A 270 5.48 24.25 -10.28
C ASP A 270 5.28 23.39 -11.55
N GLY A 271 4.10 23.50 -12.16
CA GLY A 271 3.74 22.79 -13.38
C GLY A 271 3.26 21.36 -13.18
N VAL A 272 3.23 20.85 -11.97
CA VAL A 272 2.82 19.48 -11.63
C VAL A 272 1.41 19.46 -11.04
N CYS A 273 0.56 18.55 -11.51
CA CYS A 273 -0.77 18.27 -10.96
C CYS A 273 -0.61 17.64 -9.56
N ALA A 274 -0.39 18.47 -8.55
CA ALA A 274 -0.11 18.02 -7.19
C ALA A 274 -1.33 17.36 -6.56
N GLY A 275 -1.11 16.24 -5.87
CA GLY A 275 -2.14 15.52 -5.16
C GLY A 275 -2.56 16.23 -3.87
N VAL A 276 -3.86 16.41 -3.70
CA VAL A 276 -4.46 17.06 -2.54
C VAL A 276 -5.05 16.01 -1.61
N TYR A 277 -4.49 15.89 -0.42
CA TYR A 277 -5.01 15.00 0.61
C TYR A 277 -6.10 15.72 1.43
N SER A 278 -7.17 15.01 1.78
CA SER A 278 -8.29 15.56 2.55
C SER A 278 -7.87 15.99 3.95
N THR A 279 -8.14 17.23 4.31
CA THR A 279 -7.96 17.73 5.69
C THR A 279 -8.86 17.01 6.69
N CYS A 280 -10.08 16.63 6.29
CA CYS A 280 -10.98 15.85 7.13
C CYS A 280 -10.42 14.46 7.43
N ARG A 281 -9.83 13.80 6.44
CA ARG A 281 -9.18 12.50 6.62
C ARG A 281 -7.95 12.62 7.51
N ALA A 282 -7.13 13.65 7.30
CA ALA A 282 -5.99 13.94 8.17
C ALA A 282 -6.44 14.19 9.61
N LEU A 283 -7.49 14.96 9.80
CA LEU A 283 -8.03 15.28 11.13
C LEU A 283 -8.53 14.02 11.85
N GLY A 284 -9.23 13.13 11.16
CA GLY A 284 -9.67 11.85 11.71
C GLY A 284 -8.50 11.00 12.19
N ARG A 285 -7.42 10.93 11.41
CA ARG A 285 -6.20 10.22 11.81
C ARG A 285 -5.46 10.88 12.97
N LEU A 286 -5.50 12.20 13.08
CA LEU A 286 -4.92 12.92 14.22
C LEU A 286 -5.69 12.64 15.51
N CYS A 287 -7.02 12.56 15.44
CA CYS A 287 -7.88 12.36 16.61
C CYS A 287 -7.80 10.95 17.17
N GLU A 288 -7.60 9.93 16.32
CA GLU A 288 -7.65 8.53 16.73
C GLU A 288 -6.42 7.75 16.24
N GLN A 289 -5.88 6.92 17.12
CA GLN A 289 -4.80 5.99 16.79
C GLN A 289 -5.39 4.70 16.24
N GLU A 290 -4.80 4.15 15.18
CA GLU A 290 -5.20 2.86 14.61
C GLU A 290 -4.94 1.68 15.54
N ARG A 291 -4.00 1.83 16.46
CA ARG A 291 -3.57 0.75 17.37
C ARG A 291 -3.10 1.28 18.71
N TYR A 292 -3.04 0.40 19.66
CA TYR A 292 -2.45 0.67 20.95
C TYR A 292 -0.93 0.79 20.86
N TYR A 293 -0.39 1.78 21.53
CA TYR A 293 1.05 1.96 21.72
C TYR A 293 1.40 1.74 23.18
N ASP A 294 2.56 1.11 23.43
CA ASP A 294 3.06 0.88 24.77
C ASP A 294 3.30 2.23 25.47
N PRO A 295 2.65 2.51 26.62
CA PRO A 295 2.83 3.77 27.33
C PRO A 295 4.28 4.05 27.75
N ASP A 296 5.09 3.02 27.95
CA ASP A 296 6.50 3.19 28.33
C ASP A 296 7.36 3.67 27.14
N GLU A 297 6.93 3.38 25.90
CA GLU A 297 7.59 3.83 24.67
C GLU A 297 6.90 5.07 24.08
N TRP A 298 5.68 5.37 24.48
CA TRP A 298 4.85 6.44 23.92
C TRP A 298 4.99 7.73 24.74
N GLY A 299 5.78 8.66 24.24
CA GLY A 299 6.03 9.94 24.85
C GLY A 299 5.72 11.14 23.94
N PRO A 300 5.93 12.36 24.41
CA PRO A 300 5.64 13.59 23.66
C PRO A 300 6.27 13.64 22.28
N LYS A 301 7.52 13.19 22.14
CA LYS A 301 8.25 13.15 20.86
C LYS A 301 7.58 12.21 19.86
N MET A 302 7.10 11.05 20.33
CA MET A 302 6.41 10.07 19.46
C MET A 302 5.06 10.60 18.97
N VAL A 303 4.31 11.24 19.87
CA VAL A 303 3.06 11.93 19.51
C VAL A 303 3.32 12.99 18.45
N ALA A 304 4.29 13.88 18.67
CA ALA A 304 4.62 14.93 17.73
C ALA A 304 5.06 14.39 16.36
N LEU A 305 5.93 13.37 16.32
CA LEU A 305 6.37 12.76 15.07
C LEU A 305 5.21 12.15 14.28
N ARG A 306 4.31 11.44 14.95
CA ARG A 306 3.12 10.88 14.32
C ARG A 306 2.25 11.98 13.71
N GLN A 307 1.98 13.03 14.46
CA GLN A 307 1.18 14.15 13.98
C GLN A 307 1.82 14.86 12.78
N LEU A 308 3.12 15.12 12.84
CA LEU A 308 3.85 15.74 11.72
C LEU A 308 3.76 14.88 10.45
N SER A 309 3.86 13.56 10.57
CA SER A 309 3.74 12.68 9.40
C SER A 309 2.34 12.71 8.77
N ILE A 310 1.31 12.87 9.58
CA ILE A 310 -0.07 13.00 9.10
C ILE A 310 -0.29 14.36 8.43
N ILE A 311 0.16 15.42 9.05
CA ILE A 311 -0.01 16.79 8.55
C ILE A 311 0.80 17.01 7.26
N GLU A 312 1.97 16.41 7.13
CA GLU A 312 2.77 16.50 5.89
C GLU A 312 2.02 15.99 4.67
N ASN A 313 1.07 15.06 4.83
CA ASN A 313 0.24 14.60 3.71
C ASN A 313 -0.58 15.71 3.07
N VAL A 314 -0.87 16.80 3.77
CA VAL A 314 -1.65 17.93 3.24
C VAL A 314 -0.79 19.04 2.64
N LYS A 315 0.49 18.82 2.45
CA LYS A 315 1.46 19.84 1.98
C LYS A 315 1.08 20.53 0.66
N TYR A 316 0.25 19.92 -0.15
CA TYR A 316 -0.23 20.50 -1.40
C TYR A 316 -1.69 21.01 -1.33
N HIS A 317 -2.31 20.94 -0.16
CA HIS A 317 -3.65 21.49 0.02
C HIS A 317 -3.63 23.03 -0.02
N PRO A 318 -4.59 23.69 -0.69
CA PRO A 318 -4.64 25.15 -0.74
C PRO A 318 -4.70 25.84 0.63
N LEU A 319 -5.30 25.19 1.63
CA LEU A 319 -5.42 25.70 3.01
C LEU A 319 -4.47 25.01 3.98
N ARG A 320 -3.32 24.58 3.49
CA ARG A 320 -2.35 23.83 4.32
C ARG A 320 -1.85 24.62 5.52
N ASP A 321 -1.57 25.92 5.35
CA ASP A 321 -1.05 26.76 6.42
C ASP A 321 -2.08 26.97 7.53
N GLU A 322 -3.31 27.26 7.15
CA GLU A 322 -4.43 27.40 8.09
C GLU A 322 -4.72 26.08 8.83
N PHE A 323 -4.62 24.95 8.13
CA PHE A 323 -4.76 23.64 8.75
C PHE A 323 -3.65 23.33 9.74
N ALA A 324 -2.40 23.63 9.38
CA ALA A 324 -1.25 23.45 10.28
C ALA A 324 -1.39 24.32 11.54
N GLU A 325 -1.79 25.58 11.40
CA GLU A 325 -2.04 26.47 12.53
C GLU A 325 -3.19 25.97 13.41
N PHE A 326 -4.29 25.56 12.81
CA PHE A 326 -5.42 24.96 13.53
C PHE A 326 -4.99 23.76 14.38
N CYS A 327 -4.18 22.86 13.82
CA CYS A 327 -3.67 21.69 14.54
C CYS A 327 -2.68 22.08 15.64
N MET A 328 -1.77 23.00 15.36
CA MET A 328 -0.76 23.48 16.30
C MET A 328 -1.40 24.10 17.55
N GLU A 329 -2.40 24.96 17.38
CA GLU A 329 -3.10 25.63 18.49
C GLU A 329 -3.84 24.64 19.40
N ARG A 330 -4.25 23.49 18.88
CA ARG A 330 -5.04 22.48 19.59
C ARG A 330 -4.22 21.30 20.09
N ASP A 331 -2.94 21.30 19.81
CA ASP A 331 -2.03 20.27 20.27
C ASP A 331 -1.32 20.65 21.56
N LYS A 332 -1.29 19.71 22.49
CA LYS A 332 -0.65 19.89 23.80
C LYS A 332 0.82 20.32 23.71
N TYR A 333 1.51 19.84 22.68
CA TYR A 333 2.95 20.10 22.46
C TYR A 333 3.21 21.07 21.32
N ARG A 334 2.17 21.69 20.78
CA ARG A 334 2.23 22.57 19.61
C ARG A 334 3.04 21.96 18.46
N LEU A 335 2.73 20.70 18.15
CA LEU A 335 3.39 19.89 17.12
C LEU A 335 4.91 19.71 17.31
N GLY A 336 5.38 19.85 18.52
CA GLY A 336 6.79 19.70 18.87
C GLY A 336 7.52 21.00 19.17
N LEU A 337 6.92 22.17 18.94
CA LEU A 337 7.52 23.47 19.27
C LEU A 337 7.81 23.59 20.77
N ASP A 338 6.97 23.06 21.62
CA ASP A 338 7.12 23.12 23.08
C ASP A 338 7.96 21.96 23.66
N ILE A 339 8.53 21.12 22.81
CA ILE A 339 9.49 20.09 23.22
C ILE A 339 10.90 20.61 22.97
N PRO A 340 11.70 20.91 24.01
CA PRO A 340 13.02 21.53 23.84
C PRO A 340 13.95 20.73 22.92
N GLY A 341 14.50 21.40 21.90
CA GLY A 341 15.47 20.82 20.95
C GLY A 341 14.90 19.78 19.99
N PHE A 342 13.60 19.51 20.03
CA PHE A 342 12.98 18.44 19.25
C PHE A 342 13.06 18.70 17.73
N LEU A 343 12.60 19.86 17.27
CA LEU A 343 12.60 20.19 15.83
C LEU A 343 14.00 20.30 15.25
N ASP A 344 14.97 20.78 16.03
CA ASP A 344 16.36 20.91 15.58
C ASP A 344 17.06 19.54 15.44
N ASN A 345 16.61 18.54 16.18
CA ASN A 345 17.15 17.18 16.14
C ASN A 345 16.17 16.17 15.52
N ILE A 346 15.22 16.65 14.71
CA ILE A 346 14.10 15.83 14.26
C ILE A 346 14.51 14.60 13.44
N ALA A 347 15.56 14.68 12.63
CA ALA A 347 16.05 13.53 11.87
C ALA A 347 16.51 12.38 12.79
N SER A 348 17.24 12.73 13.86
CA SER A 348 17.66 11.76 14.87
C SER A 348 16.48 11.16 15.63
N GLU A 349 15.51 11.98 16.01
CA GLU A 349 14.29 11.53 16.69
C GLU A 349 13.44 10.63 15.79
N ALA A 350 13.32 10.97 14.51
CA ALA A 350 12.60 10.15 13.52
C ALA A 350 13.24 8.76 13.34
N LYS A 351 14.57 8.71 13.33
CA LYS A 351 15.29 7.42 13.23
C LYS A 351 14.99 6.50 14.40
N LYS A 352 14.89 7.05 15.61
CA LYS A 352 14.49 6.27 16.80
C LYS A 352 13.03 5.83 16.72
N ALA A 353 12.15 6.66 16.16
CA ALA A 353 10.71 6.45 16.15
C ALA A 353 10.23 5.43 15.11
N LYS A 354 10.98 5.20 14.02
CA LYS A 354 10.52 4.34 12.92
C LYS A 354 10.21 2.90 13.34
N ASP A 355 10.86 2.41 14.38
CA ASP A 355 10.62 1.07 14.94
C ASP A 355 9.53 1.06 16.01
N LEU A 356 9.17 2.22 16.55
CA LEU A 356 8.23 2.39 17.65
C LEU A 356 6.83 2.76 17.16
N ILE A 357 6.75 3.53 16.07
CA ILE A 357 5.50 4.01 15.49
C ILE A 357 5.25 3.30 14.15
N PRO A 358 4.40 2.27 14.13
CA PRO A 358 4.18 1.46 12.92
C PRO A 358 3.61 2.24 11.71
N ASP A 359 2.82 3.28 11.97
CA ASP A 359 2.21 4.15 10.96
C ASP A 359 3.00 5.45 10.71
N PHE A 360 4.18 5.58 11.33
CA PHE A 360 5.08 6.70 11.07
C PHE A 360 5.57 6.67 9.61
N LEU A 361 5.66 7.84 8.96
CA LEU A 361 5.93 8.02 7.53
C LEU A 361 4.76 7.57 6.61
N GLY A 362 3.65 7.12 7.17
CA GLY A 362 2.41 6.91 6.48
C GLY A 362 2.46 5.83 5.40
N TYR A 363 1.78 6.09 4.30
CA TYR A 363 1.43 5.13 3.27
C TYR A 363 2.63 4.52 2.53
N THR A 364 3.71 5.27 2.33
CA THR A 364 4.85 4.89 1.49
C THR A 364 6.06 4.39 2.25
N LYS A 365 5.95 4.23 3.56
CA LYS A 365 7.06 3.82 4.44
C LYS A 365 7.83 2.59 3.94
N SER A 366 7.11 1.58 3.44
CA SER A 366 7.70 0.31 3.00
C SER A 366 8.34 0.38 1.61
N GLN A 367 8.00 1.38 0.82
CA GLN A 367 8.46 1.53 -0.56
C GLN A 367 9.63 2.53 -0.69
N GLN A 368 9.80 3.45 0.26
CA GLN A 368 10.84 4.49 0.20
C GLN A 368 12.01 4.14 1.10
N LYS A 369 13.22 4.17 0.53
CA LYS A 369 14.47 4.07 1.30
C LYS A 369 14.76 5.42 1.97
N HIS A 370 15.21 5.38 3.21
CA HIS A 370 15.69 6.56 3.97
C HIS A 370 14.69 7.73 4.07
N ALA A 371 13.38 7.44 4.07
CA ALA A 371 12.36 8.47 4.22
C ALA A 371 12.51 9.28 5.52
N GLU A 372 13.01 8.66 6.58
CA GLU A 372 13.26 9.33 7.86
C GLU A 372 14.38 10.36 7.82
N GLU A 373 15.31 10.26 6.87
CA GLU A 373 16.41 11.22 6.72
C GLU A 373 15.95 12.56 6.14
N GLY A 374 14.89 12.52 5.33
CA GLY A 374 14.31 13.70 4.69
C GLY A 374 13.35 14.51 5.55
N ILE A 375 13.05 14.08 6.77
CA ILE A 375 12.02 14.72 7.61
C ILE A 375 12.32 16.18 7.93
N ALA A 376 13.59 16.57 8.06
CA ALA A 376 13.99 17.95 8.30
C ALA A 376 13.61 18.89 7.14
N GLU A 377 13.44 18.34 5.94
CA GLU A 377 13.06 19.06 4.73
C GLU A 377 11.53 19.07 4.48
N TRP A 378 10.75 18.38 5.31
CA TRP A 378 9.31 18.39 5.18
C TRP A 378 8.73 19.79 5.31
N TRP A 379 7.71 20.09 4.49
CA TRP A 379 7.01 21.36 4.55
C TRP A 379 6.56 21.72 5.97
N ILE A 380 5.90 20.77 6.69
CA ILE A 380 5.40 21.06 8.04
C ILE A 380 6.52 21.41 9.03
N VAL A 381 7.68 20.76 8.92
CA VAL A 381 8.83 21.05 9.79
C VAL A 381 9.38 22.43 9.48
N LYS A 382 9.56 22.77 8.21
CA LYS A 382 10.01 24.13 7.80
C LYS A 382 9.01 25.20 8.22
N TYR A 383 7.71 24.93 8.07
CA TYR A 383 6.65 25.83 8.50
C TYR A 383 6.72 26.13 10.00
N LEU A 384 6.91 25.11 10.83
CA LEU A 384 7.00 25.29 12.28
C LEU A 384 8.28 25.99 12.73
N LYS A 385 9.35 25.93 11.94
CA LYS A 385 10.65 26.59 12.23
C LYS A 385 10.71 28.01 11.69
N SER A 386 9.81 28.42 10.81
CA SER A 386 9.72 29.78 10.28
C SER A 386 8.98 30.70 11.26
#